data_a19a1ca57cb8b101b5e52554b07e041e
#
_entry.id   a19a1ca57cb8b101b5e52554b07e041e
#
_cell.length_a   1.000
_cell.length_b   1.000
_cell.length_c   1.000
_cell.angle_alpha   90.00
_cell.angle_beta   90.00
_cell.angle_gamma   90.00
#
_symmetry.space_group_name_H-M   'P 1'
#
loop_
_entity.id
_entity.type
_entity.pdbx_description
1 polymer ?
#
loop_
_entity_poly.entity_id
_entity_poly.type
_entity_poly.pdbx_seq_one_letter_code
_entity_poly.pdbx_strand_id
1 'polypeptide(L)'
;DMEGSRGLGDVYKRQVIAGAIFAFILMDGTGFVDTLAEVSLDVLRDEDIAWIILVCALYGVFIALLVRSGGSMAFGNLLLKRLRSRGQSLFATWVLGLLIFLDDYLNSLTVGATMKAVTDRFKTSRAMLAYVIDSTAAPLCLLVPISSWGAYFAGLLEKNAVAADGQGLSLFIESIPY
;
A
#
# COMPACT_ATOMS: atom_id res chain seq x y z
N ASP A 1 -8.02 -13.77 11.88
CA ASP A 1 -9.47 -13.91 11.67
C ASP A 1 -9.79 -13.90 10.19
N MET A 2 -10.08 -15.09 9.61
CA MET A 2 -10.50 -15.19 8.22
C MET A 2 -11.87 -14.55 7.94
N GLU A 3 -12.67 -14.29 8.94
CA GLU A 3 -13.95 -13.59 8.80
C GLU A 3 -13.82 -12.09 8.50
N GLY A 4 -12.87 -11.42 9.12
CA GLY A 4 -12.62 -10.00 8.82
C GLY A 4 -12.12 -9.74 7.40
N SER A 5 -11.26 -10.62 6.86
CA SER A 5 -10.77 -10.48 5.49
C SER A 5 -11.84 -10.80 4.43
N ARG A 6 -12.79 -11.70 4.75
CA ARG A 6 -13.95 -11.98 3.89
C ARG A 6 -14.90 -10.78 3.86
N GLY A 7 -15.13 -10.11 5.00
CA GLY A 7 -16.00 -8.94 5.09
C GLY A 7 -15.52 -7.78 4.24
N LEU A 8 -14.22 -7.46 4.26
CA LEU A 8 -13.63 -6.40 3.43
C LEU A 8 -13.71 -6.74 1.93
N GLY A 9 -13.36 -7.96 1.54
CA GLY A 9 -13.48 -8.40 0.16
C GLY A 9 -14.91 -8.31 -0.37
N ASP A 10 -15.91 -8.59 0.47
CA ASP A 10 -17.32 -8.47 0.09
C ASP A 10 -17.80 -7.03 -0.02
N VAL A 11 -17.24 -6.10 0.77
CA VAL A 11 -17.52 -4.65 0.63
C VAL A 11 -17.03 -4.14 -0.74
N TYR A 12 -15.78 -4.45 -1.12
CA TYR A 12 -15.25 -4.04 -2.43
C TYR A 12 -16.04 -4.62 -3.60
N LYS A 13 -16.42 -5.90 -3.54
CA LYS A 13 -17.27 -6.52 -4.56
C LYS A 13 -18.61 -5.81 -4.70
N ARG A 14 -19.25 -5.48 -3.57
CA ARG A 14 -20.52 -4.73 -3.58
C ARG A 14 -20.36 -3.34 -4.16
N GLN A 15 -19.26 -2.64 -3.86
CA GLN A 15 -18.96 -1.32 -4.44
C GLN A 15 -18.77 -1.39 -5.95
N VAL A 16 -18.01 -2.36 -6.44
CA VAL A 16 -17.83 -2.56 -7.91
C VAL A 16 -19.16 -2.87 -8.58
N ILE A 17 -19.97 -3.76 -8.01
CA ILE A 17 -21.30 -4.10 -8.54
C ILE A 17 -22.22 -2.88 -8.53
N ALA A 18 -22.26 -2.13 -7.41
CA ALA A 18 -23.09 -0.92 -7.31
C ALA A 18 -22.63 0.15 -8.30
N GLY A 19 -21.34 0.34 -8.48
CA GLY A 19 -20.79 1.26 -9.48
C GLY A 19 -21.15 0.85 -10.91
N ALA A 20 -21.06 -0.44 -11.22
CA ALA A 20 -21.44 -0.98 -12.52
C ALA A 20 -22.94 -0.82 -12.80
N ILE A 21 -23.81 -1.09 -11.82
CA ILE A 21 -25.26 -0.88 -11.94
C ILE A 21 -25.57 0.61 -12.15
N PHE A 22 -24.91 1.49 -11.39
CA PHE A 22 -25.11 2.94 -11.52
C PHE A 22 -24.68 3.45 -12.89
N ALA A 23 -23.53 3.02 -13.39
CA ALA A 23 -23.07 3.34 -14.74
C ALA A 23 -24.03 2.81 -15.83
N PHE A 24 -24.53 1.57 -15.67
CA PHE A 24 -25.52 0.97 -16.56
C PHE A 24 -26.80 1.81 -16.63
N ILE A 25 -27.30 2.30 -15.48
CA ILE A 25 -28.48 3.16 -15.41
C ILE A 25 -28.22 4.51 -16.07
N LEU A 26 -27.08 5.14 -15.83
CA LEU A 26 -26.72 6.44 -16.42
C LEU A 26 -26.59 6.37 -17.95
N MET A 27 -26.24 5.22 -18.48
CA MET A 27 -26.04 5.01 -19.92
C MET A 27 -27.30 4.42 -20.62
N ASP A 28 -28.47 4.47 -19.98
CA ASP A 28 -29.72 3.90 -20.47
C ASP A 28 -29.59 2.40 -20.89
N GLY A 29 -28.66 1.68 -20.29
CA GLY A 29 -28.42 0.27 -20.55
C GLY A 29 -27.82 -0.08 -21.90
N THR A 30 -27.61 0.90 -22.78
CA THR A 30 -27.02 0.69 -24.11
C THR A 30 -25.56 1.14 -24.13
N GLY A 31 -24.67 0.32 -24.73
CA GLY A 31 -23.27 0.65 -24.87
C GLY A 31 -22.42 0.51 -23.57
N PHE A 32 -23.02 0.09 -22.44
CA PHE A 32 -22.32 -0.05 -21.17
C PHE A 32 -21.08 -0.97 -21.27
N VAL A 33 -21.23 -2.11 -21.94
CA VAL A 33 -20.13 -3.09 -22.07
C VAL A 33 -19.00 -2.52 -22.94
N ASP A 34 -19.37 -1.86 -24.05
CA ASP A 34 -18.39 -1.25 -24.95
C ASP A 34 -17.63 -0.12 -24.26
N THR A 35 -18.36 0.77 -23.58
CA THR A 35 -17.75 1.86 -22.83
C THR A 35 -16.88 1.34 -21.67
N LEU A 36 -17.33 0.30 -20.95
CA LEU A 36 -16.54 -0.30 -19.90
C LEU A 36 -15.25 -0.92 -20.45
N ALA A 37 -15.33 -1.56 -21.61
CA ALA A 37 -14.15 -2.11 -22.28
C ALA A 37 -13.21 -1.01 -22.76
N GLU A 38 -13.72 0.05 -23.38
CA GLU A 38 -12.92 1.21 -23.83
C GLU A 38 -12.21 1.88 -22.63
N VAL A 39 -12.96 2.26 -21.59
CA VAL A 39 -12.39 2.89 -20.39
C VAL A 39 -11.36 1.97 -19.72
N SER A 40 -11.61 0.65 -19.65
CA SER A 40 -10.66 -0.28 -19.08
C SER A 40 -9.38 -0.37 -19.91
N LEU A 41 -9.49 -0.34 -21.24
CA LEU A 41 -8.32 -0.33 -22.12
C LEU A 41 -7.56 0.99 -22.04
N ASP A 42 -8.24 2.12 -21.93
CA ASP A 42 -7.60 3.42 -21.78
C ASP A 42 -6.85 3.53 -20.44
N VAL A 43 -7.44 3.04 -19.35
CA VAL A 43 -6.77 2.96 -18.06
C VAL A 43 -5.52 2.08 -18.14
N LEU A 44 -5.56 0.93 -18.82
CA LEU A 44 -4.40 0.06 -19.00
C LEU A 44 -3.32 0.62 -19.95
N ARG A 45 -3.70 1.56 -20.82
CA ARG A 45 -2.76 2.26 -21.72
C ARG A 45 -2.11 3.47 -21.07
N ASP A 46 -2.68 3.96 -19.98
CA ASP A 46 -2.09 5.08 -19.23
C ASP A 46 -0.73 4.66 -18.67
N GLU A 47 0.31 5.42 -19.01
CA GLU A 47 1.70 5.09 -18.66
C GLU A 47 1.90 5.06 -17.14
N ASP A 48 1.25 5.97 -16.40
CA ASP A 48 1.36 6.05 -14.94
C ASP A 48 0.73 4.81 -14.28
N ILE A 49 -0.42 4.38 -14.77
CA ILE A 49 -1.11 3.19 -14.26
C ILE A 49 -0.34 1.91 -14.61
N ALA A 50 0.15 1.81 -15.85
CA ALA A 50 0.97 0.68 -16.27
C ALA A 50 2.25 0.58 -15.42
N TRP A 51 2.88 1.73 -15.13
CA TRP A 51 4.05 1.80 -14.25
C TRP A 51 3.71 1.35 -12.82
N ILE A 52 2.62 1.82 -12.23
CA ILE A 52 2.17 1.42 -10.88
C ILE A 52 1.91 -0.09 -10.82
N ILE A 53 1.22 -0.66 -11.82
CA ILE A 53 0.95 -2.10 -11.88
C ILE A 53 2.26 -2.89 -11.92
N LEU A 54 3.22 -2.47 -12.76
CA LEU A 54 4.52 -3.12 -12.88
C LEU A 54 5.30 -3.07 -11.55
N VAL A 55 5.35 -1.90 -10.92
CA VAL A 55 6.07 -1.69 -9.65
C VAL A 55 5.43 -2.52 -8.54
N CYS A 56 4.10 -2.53 -8.40
CA CYS A 56 3.40 -3.35 -7.42
C CYS A 56 3.65 -4.86 -7.65
N ALA A 57 3.67 -5.31 -8.91
CA ALA A 57 3.99 -6.69 -9.24
C ALA A 57 5.44 -7.05 -8.86
N LEU A 58 6.41 -6.17 -9.14
CA LEU A 58 7.80 -6.36 -8.76
C LEU A 58 7.98 -6.39 -7.24
N TYR A 59 7.28 -5.52 -6.48
CA TYR A 59 7.28 -5.59 -5.01
C TYR A 59 6.73 -6.91 -4.51
N GLY A 60 5.64 -7.40 -5.09
CA GLY A 60 5.09 -8.72 -4.77
C GLY A 60 6.09 -9.85 -4.97
N VAL A 61 6.82 -9.83 -6.09
CA VAL A 61 7.89 -10.80 -6.39
C VAL A 61 9.04 -10.67 -5.39
N PHE A 62 9.48 -9.45 -5.11
CA PHE A 62 10.56 -9.20 -4.14
C PHE A 62 10.21 -9.72 -2.75
N ILE A 63 8.99 -9.44 -2.26
CA ILE A 63 8.50 -9.92 -0.97
C ILE A 63 8.42 -11.45 -0.96
N ALA A 64 7.90 -12.05 -2.03
CA ALA A 64 7.83 -13.51 -2.14
C ALA A 64 9.22 -14.16 -2.09
N LEU A 65 10.22 -13.58 -2.73
CA LEU A 65 11.62 -14.02 -2.68
C LEU A 65 12.20 -13.87 -1.26
N LEU A 66 11.95 -12.73 -0.60
CA LEU A 66 12.42 -12.47 0.76
C LEU A 66 11.81 -13.46 1.77
N VAL A 67 10.54 -13.80 1.61
CA VAL A 67 9.89 -14.81 2.46
C VAL A 67 10.42 -16.22 2.13
N ARG A 68 10.52 -16.58 0.85
CA ARG A 68 11.00 -17.89 0.40
C ARG A 68 12.47 -18.14 0.74
N SER A 69 13.31 -17.13 0.69
CA SER A 69 14.72 -17.24 1.11
C SER A 69 14.89 -17.45 2.62
N GLY A 70 13.80 -17.36 3.40
CA GLY A 70 13.86 -17.41 4.86
C GLY A 70 14.40 -16.13 5.51
N GLY A 71 14.64 -15.07 4.71
CA GLY A 71 15.20 -13.81 5.21
C GLY A 71 14.33 -13.16 6.28
N SER A 72 13.02 -13.10 6.08
CA SER A 72 12.09 -12.56 7.08
C SER A 72 12.08 -13.39 8.38
N MET A 73 12.21 -14.71 8.28
CA MET A 73 12.29 -15.59 9.45
C MET A 73 13.61 -15.43 10.19
N ALA A 74 14.74 -15.35 9.47
CA ALA A 74 16.06 -15.12 10.05
C ALA A 74 16.12 -13.79 10.80
N PHE A 75 15.58 -12.72 10.19
CA PHE A 75 15.49 -11.42 10.80
C PHE A 75 14.54 -11.40 12.02
N GLY A 76 13.38 -12.04 11.92
CA GLY A 76 12.46 -12.23 13.04
C GLY A 76 13.14 -12.95 14.23
N ASN A 77 13.91 -14.01 13.97
CA ASN A 77 14.67 -14.72 14.99
C ASN A 77 15.77 -13.85 15.63
N LEU A 78 16.42 -12.97 14.86
CA LEU A 78 17.38 -12.01 15.38
C LEU A 78 16.70 -11.02 16.35
N LEU A 79 15.55 -10.50 15.99
CA LEU A 79 14.76 -9.62 16.85
C LEU A 79 14.31 -10.32 18.13
N LEU A 80 13.86 -11.59 18.03
CA LEU A 80 13.45 -12.38 19.19
C LEU A 80 14.55 -12.59 20.24
N LYS A 81 15.82 -12.55 19.85
CA LYS A 81 16.95 -12.61 20.78
C LYS A 81 17.11 -11.32 21.60
N ARG A 82 16.66 -10.19 21.09
CA ARG A 82 16.81 -8.87 21.73
C ARG A 82 15.55 -8.39 22.41
N LEU A 83 14.38 -8.75 21.89
CA LEU A 83 13.10 -8.31 22.42
C LEU A 83 12.67 -9.17 23.61
N ARG A 84 12.19 -8.51 24.68
CA ARG A 84 11.81 -9.17 25.93
C ARG A 84 10.38 -8.92 26.36
N SER A 85 9.67 -8.00 25.70
CA SER A 85 8.30 -7.64 26.08
C SER A 85 7.42 -7.34 24.87
N ARG A 86 6.09 -7.38 25.11
CA ARG A 86 5.08 -7.00 24.12
C ARG A 86 5.28 -5.56 23.63
N GLY A 87 5.55 -4.61 24.52
CA GLY A 87 5.80 -3.21 24.16
C GLY A 87 7.00 -3.05 23.25
N GLN A 88 8.10 -3.76 23.55
CA GLN A 88 9.30 -3.76 22.71
C GLN A 88 9.04 -4.35 21.31
N SER A 89 8.20 -5.38 21.20
CA SER A 89 7.86 -5.97 19.91
C SER A 89 7.04 -5.00 19.05
N LEU A 90 6.08 -4.26 19.64
CA LEU A 90 5.30 -3.24 18.96
C LEU A 90 6.16 -2.03 18.57
N PHE A 91 7.06 -1.60 19.47
CA PHE A 91 8.00 -0.53 19.16
C PHE A 91 8.95 -0.90 18.02
N ALA A 92 9.46 -2.14 18.03
CA ALA A 92 10.28 -2.64 16.93
C ALA A 92 9.50 -2.71 15.60
N THR A 93 8.22 -3.07 15.64
CA THR A 93 7.32 -3.01 14.46
C THR A 93 7.22 -1.59 13.94
N TRP A 94 6.99 -0.63 14.82
CA TRP A 94 6.89 0.79 14.48
C TRP A 94 8.20 1.32 13.86
N VAL A 95 9.36 1.01 14.46
CA VAL A 95 10.68 1.40 13.93
C VAL A 95 10.92 0.79 12.55
N LEU A 96 10.57 -0.49 12.34
CA LEU A 96 10.68 -1.11 11.01
C LEU A 96 9.77 -0.42 9.99
N GLY A 97 8.56 -0.05 10.39
CA GLY A 97 7.66 0.74 9.56
C GLY A 97 8.28 2.07 9.13
N LEU A 98 8.99 2.76 10.03
CA LEU A 98 9.70 3.99 9.71
C LEU A 98 10.89 3.79 8.75
N LEU A 99 11.56 2.65 8.83
CA LEU A 99 12.74 2.36 7.99
C LEU A 99 12.36 1.97 6.55
N ILE A 100 11.17 1.39 6.36
CA ILE A 100 10.69 0.96 5.05
C ILE A 100 9.66 1.98 4.53
N PHE A 101 10.10 3.19 4.26
CA PHE A 101 9.24 4.32 3.89
C PHE A 101 9.02 4.49 2.38
N LEU A 102 9.67 3.67 1.55
CA LEU A 102 9.65 3.83 0.10
C LEU A 102 8.27 3.64 -0.50
N ASP A 103 7.51 2.68 0.03
CA ASP A 103 6.18 2.32 -0.45
C ASP A 103 5.36 1.69 0.67
N ASP A 104 4.08 1.99 0.76
CA ASP A 104 3.18 1.53 1.82
C ASP A 104 2.84 0.03 1.69
N TYR A 105 2.69 -0.50 0.48
CA TYR A 105 2.48 -1.93 0.25
C TYR A 105 3.72 -2.73 0.60
N LEU A 106 4.89 -2.27 0.14
CA LEU A 106 6.16 -2.90 0.49
C LEU A 106 6.37 -2.91 2.00
N ASN A 107 6.09 -1.78 2.67
CA ASN A 107 6.14 -1.65 4.11
C ASN A 107 5.21 -2.65 4.79
N SER A 108 3.92 -2.57 4.52
CA SER A 108 2.89 -3.37 5.19
C SER A 108 3.13 -4.87 5.05
N LEU A 109 3.46 -5.33 3.85
CA LEU A 109 3.70 -6.73 3.57
C LEU A 109 5.00 -7.24 4.19
N THR A 110 6.09 -6.46 4.08
CA THR A 110 7.41 -6.87 4.59
C THR A 110 7.45 -6.87 6.12
N VAL A 111 6.97 -5.78 6.74
CA VAL A 111 6.90 -5.67 8.21
C VAL A 111 5.91 -6.69 8.76
N GLY A 112 4.75 -6.85 8.11
CA GLY A 112 3.75 -7.84 8.48
C GLY A 112 4.29 -9.26 8.45
N ALA A 113 4.92 -9.68 7.36
CA ALA A 113 5.51 -11.01 7.23
C ALA A 113 6.60 -11.27 8.27
N THR A 114 7.44 -10.26 8.54
CA THR A 114 8.57 -10.37 9.46
C THR A 114 8.14 -10.38 10.93
N MET A 115 7.25 -9.44 11.31
CA MET A 115 6.87 -9.24 12.71
C MET A 115 5.78 -10.18 13.20
N LYS A 116 5.11 -10.89 12.29
CA LYS A 116 4.04 -11.84 12.62
C LYS A 116 4.47 -12.87 13.65
N ALA A 117 5.57 -13.57 13.41
CA ALA A 117 6.08 -14.60 14.34
C ALA A 117 6.61 -13.99 15.66
N VAL A 118 7.17 -12.78 15.58
CA VAL A 118 7.68 -12.06 16.76
C VAL A 118 6.54 -11.65 17.67
N THR A 119 5.50 -11.02 17.13
CA THR A 119 4.34 -10.55 17.90
C THR A 119 3.50 -11.70 18.47
N ASP A 120 3.41 -12.83 17.74
CA ASP A 120 2.74 -14.03 18.23
C ASP A 120 3.41 -14.59 19.52
N ARG A 121 4.73 -14.61 19.54
CA ARG A 121 5.49 -15.06 20.74
C ARG A 121 5.19 -14.20 21.98
N PHE A 122 4.92 -12.91 21.78
CA PHE A 122 4.58 -11.99 22.87
C PHE A 122 3.06 -11.86 23.06
N LYS A 123 2.25 -12.78 22.50
CA LYS A 123 0.79 -12.81 22.62
C LYS A 123 0.12 -11.48 22.22
N THR A 124 0.68 -10.79 21.22
CA THR A 124 0.09 -9.60 20.64
C THR A 124 -0.94 -10.02 19.60
N SER A 125 -2.13 -9.43 19.65
CA SER A 125 -3.18 -9.72 18.67
C SER A 125 -2.77 -9.29 17.26
N ARG A 126 -3.25 -10.03 16.26
CA ARG A 126 -3.03 -9.69 14.84
C ARG A 126 -3.61 -8.33 14.47
N ALA A 127 -4.75 -7.98 15.10
CA ALA A 127 -5.36 -6.67 14.91
C ALA A 127 -4.46 -5.53 15.42
N MET A 128 -3.77 -5.71 16.55
CA MET A 128 -2.83 -4.71 17.06
C MET A 128 -1.59 -4.60 16.17
N LEU A 129 -1.08 -5.72 15.65
CA LEU A 129 0.02 -5.69 14.67
C LEU A 129 -0.39 -4.93 13.41
N ALA A 130 -1.56 -5.27 12.86
CA ALA A 130 -2.09 -4.59 11.68
C ALA A 130 -2.29 -3.09 11.93
N TYR A 131 -2.83 -2.71 13.09
CA TYR A 131 -3.01 -1.30 13.47
C TYR A 131 -1.68 -0.53 13.50
N VAL A 132 -0.63 -1.08 14.11
CA VAL A 132 0.68 -0.41 14.17
C VAL A 132 1.29 -0.26 12.79
N ILE A 133 1.18 -1.28 11.95
CA ILE A 133 1.70 -1.24 10.58
C ILE A 133 0.94 -0.20 9.76
N ASP A 134 -0.38 -0.27 9.74
CA ASP A 134 -1.24 0.59 8.94
C ASP A 134 -1.12 2.07 9.36
N SER A 135 -1.04 2.33 10.67
CA SER A 135 -0.84 3.69 11.20
C SER A 135 0.53 4.28 10.93
N THR A 136 1.52 3.49 10.46
CA THR A 136 2.87 3.97 10.13
C THR A 136 3.15 3.93 8.63
N ALA A 137 2.72 2.89 7.93
CA ALA A 137 3.09 2.67 6.53
C ALA A 137 2.56 3.78 5.62
N ALA A 138 1.25 3.95 5.54
CA ALA A 138 0.63 4.92 4.63
C ALA A 138 0.95 6.38 5.00
N PRO A 139 0.79 6.85 6.27
CA PRO A 139 1.10 8.23 6.60
C PRO A 139 2.56 8.61 6.35
N LEU A 140 3.49 7.69 6.63
CA LEU A 140 4.90 7.96 6.42
C LEU A 140 5.25 8.07 4.93
N CYS A 141 4.74 7.15 4.11
CA CYS A 141 4.97 7.18 2.66
C CYS A 141 4.37 8.44 2.00
N LEU A 142 3.29 8.99 2.56
CA LEU A 142 2.71 10.26 2.10
C LEU A 142 3.52 11.48 2.52
N LEU A 143 4.18 11.44 3.69
CA LEU A 143 4.95 12.56 4.21
C LEU A 143 6.39 12.59 3.69
N VAL A 144 6.94 11.47 3.26
CA VAL A 144 8.32 11.39 2.77
C VAL A 144 8.36 11.66 1.27
N PRO A 145 9.00 12.75 0.82
CA PRO A 145 9.03 13.12 -0.60
C PRO A 145 9.69 12.08 -1.51
N ILE A 146 10.62 11.30 -0.95
CA ILE A 146 11.35 10.24 -1.68
C ILE A 146 10.61 8.91 -1.52
N SER A 147 9.32 8.90 -1.75
CA SER A 147 8.47 7.72 -1.72
C SER A 147 7.76 7.53 -3.06
N SER A 148 7.15 6.37 -3.29
CA SER A 148 6.30 6.13 -4.46
C SER A 148 5.14 7.14 -4.52
N TRP A 149 4.55 7.48 -3.37
CA TRP A 149 3.48 8.48 -3.28
C TRP A 149 3.97 9.90 -3.53
N GLY A 150 5.15 10.28 -3.01
CA GLY A 150 5.75 11.59 -3.30
C GLY A 150 5.99 11.80 -4.79
N ALA A 151 6.53 10.80 -5.47
CA ALA A 151 6.73 10.82 -6.92
C ALA A 151 5.41 10.90 -7.68
N TYR A 152 4.39 10.14 -7.26
CA TYR A 152 3.06 10.15 -7.87
C TYR A 152 2.38 11.52 -7.73
N PHE A 153 2.37 12.12 -6.54
CA PHE A 153 1.80 13.45 -6.32
C PHE A 153 2.54 14.53 -7.10
N ALA A 154 3.87 14.48 -7.16
CA ALA A 154 4.66 15.39 -7.97
C ALA A 154 4.22 15.34 -9.44
N GLY A 155 4.09 14.14 -10.01
CA GLY A 155 3.59 13.95 -11.37
C GLY A 155 2.17 14.46 -11.58
N LEU A 156 1.25 14.26 -10.61
CA LEU A 156 -0.10 14.79 -10.68
C LEU A 156 -0.14 16.32 -10.68
N LEU A 157 0.72 16.98 -9.89
CA LEU A 157 0.80 18.44 -9.84
C LEU A 157 1.26 19.01 -11.19
N GLU A 158 2.19 18.35 -11.86
CA GLU A 158 2.66 18.72 -13.20
C GLU A 158 1.60 18.43 -14.27
N LYS A 159 1.02 17.23 -14.27
CA LYS A 159 0.00 16.81 -15.24
C LYS A 159 -1.26 17.72 -15.22
N ASN A 160 -1.61 18.26 -14.06
CA ASN A 160 -2.73 19.19 -13.90
C ASN A 160 -2.33 20.68 -14.01
N ALA A 161 -1.10 20.97 -14.46
CA ALA A 161 -0.58 22.34 -14.62
C ALA A 161 -0.64 23.19 -13.33
N VAL A 162 -0.61 22.56 -12.16
CA VAL A 162 -0.48 23.23 -10.86
C VAL A 162 0.98 23.58 -10.59
N ALA A 163 1.89 22.73 -11.04
CA ALA A 163 3.34 22.98 -11.03
C ALA A 163 3.87 23.00 -12.47
N ALA A 164 4.94 23.76 -12.71
CA ALA A 164 5.66 23.69 -13.96
C ALA A 164 6.43 22.36 -14.07
N ASP A 165 6.76 21.96 -15.29
CA ASP A 165 7.49 20.71 -15.56
C ASP A 165 8.79 20.65 -14.72
N GLY A 166 8.98 19.57 -13.99
CA GLY A 166 10.11 19.35 -13.10
C GLY A 166 10.03 20.08 -11.74
N GLN A 167 8.93 20.77 -11.44
CA GLN A 167 8.74 21.47 -10.16
C GLN A 167 7.69 20.82 -9.25
N GLY A 168 7.07 19.74 -9.68
CA GLY A 168 6.03 19.05 -8.92
C GLY A 168 6.53 18.58 -7.54
N LEU A 169 7.74 18.05 -7.47
CA LEU A 169 8.33 17.59 -6.21
C LEU A 169 8.61 18.73 -5.24
N SER A 170 9.11 19.89 -5.71
CA SER A 170 9.36 21.05 -4.85
C SER A 170 8.05 21.60 -4.28
N LEU A 171 7.01 21.72 -5.12
CA LEU A 171 5.69 22.16 -4.68
C LEU A 171 5.07 21.17 -3.68
N PHE A 172 5.24 19.86 -3.91
CA PHE A 172 4.80 18.85 -2.96
C PHE A 172 5.49 19.00 -1.61
N ILE A 173 6.81 19.18 -1.57
CA ILE A 173 7.56 19.41 -0.33
C ILE A 173 7.08 20.68 0.40
N GLU A 174 6.82 21.76 -0.32
CA GLU A 174 6.30 23.00 0.26
C GLU A 174 4.88 22.84 0.83
N SER A 175 4.09 21.88 0.33
CA SER A 175 2.73 21.61 0.82
C SER A 175 2.68 20.77 2.10
N ILE A 176 3.72 19.99 2.43
CA ILE A 176 3.76 19.08 3.59
C ILE A 176 3.50 19.77 4.94
N PRO A 177 3.93 21.01 5.22
CA PRO A 177 3.66 21.67 6.51
C PRO A 177 2.22 22.14 6.71
N TYR A 178 1.38 22.10 5.69
CA TYR A 178 -0.01 22.57 5.71
C TYR A 178 -1.02 21.44 5.71
#